data_f29f75737078e396347d2ec178558faa
#
_entry.id   f29f75737078e396347d2ec178558faa
#
_cell.length_a   1.000
_cell.length_b   1.000
_cell.length_c   1.000
_cell.angle_alpha   90.00
_cell.angle_beta   90.00
_cell.angle_gamma   90.00
#
_symmetry.space_group_name_H-M   'P 1'
#
loop_
_entity.id
_entity.type
_entity.pdbx_description
1 polymer ?
#
loop_
_entity_poly.entity_id
_entity_poly.type
_entity_poly.pdbx_seq_one_letter_code
_entity_poly.pdbx_strand_id
1 'polypeptide(L)'
;MNLDRIIGNGDVVRAFRSMAESGRVPHALLLHENDGGGALPLVLGFIELLSGTTHYEWNTHFSFPISSGTKVSGAVKDLTCDDFTKYWRELLEKNPYFLENELSAALGIEKKSGVIAVAEGKSILQKLSLAVDGYRFMVIWLPEKMNATTANMLLKSIEEPSEKTVFILVTHSPEDVLVTVSSRCQHMRVLPLSTDEVARTLTEQRGIDPESAAEAAAYSDGSVGVALQYLSGEGDAVLFQDLFGDMVTSLADRNLGAALEIGETLAALESRERQKAFCAFAGNRLRKVFLLQQGLDAVAAIPPQEETFYRDAAARLGKSFCRRATEILGRTAVLLERNVSQKMLFCNMMTRMWSSV
;
A
#
# COMPACT_ATOMS: atom_id res chain seq x y z
N MET A 1 -10.06 17.86 -2.96
CA MET A 1 -10.08 17.30 -1.58
C MET A 1 -9.40 18.28 -0.65
N ASN A 2 -10.06 18.77 0.41
CA ASN A 2 -9.51 19.83 1.26
C ASN A 2 -8.69 19.21 2.40
N LEU A 3 -7.46 19.70 2.65
CA LEU A 3 -6.61 19.28 3.78
C LEU A 3 -7.30 19.43 5.15
N ASP A 4 -8.26 20.35 5.30
CA ASP A 4 -9.02 20.55 6.53
C ASP A 4 -9.94 19.37 6.90
N ARG A 5 -10.28 18.54 5.94
CA ARG A 5 -11.14 17.38 6.12
C ARG A 5 -10.37 16.08 6.35
N ILE A 6 -9.05 16.11 6.21
CA ILE A 6 -8.22 14.92 6.41
C ILE A 6 -8.07 14.68 7.91
N ILE A 7 -8.42 13.47 8.34
CA ILE A 7 -8.29 13.02 9.73
C ILE A 7 -6.92 12.35 9.88
N GLY A 8 -6.23 12.66 10.97
CA GLY A 8 -4.88 12.14 11.24
C GLY A 8 -3.77 12.82 10.45
N ASN A 9 -2.56 12.35 10.62
CA ASN A 9 -1.34 12.85 9.95
C ASN A 9 -1.17 14.38 10.03
N GLY A 10 -1.54 14.99 11.17
CA GLY A 10 -1.49 16.44 11.37
C GLY A 10 -0.12 17.07 11.13
N ASP A 11 0.99 16.33 11.32
CA ASP A 11 2.34 16.81 11.03
C ASP A 11 2.54 17.01 9.53
N VAL A 12 2.07 16.08 8.70
CA VAL A 12 2.13 16.19 7.23
C VAL A 12 1.26 17.35 6.75
N VAL A 13 0.05 17.48 7.29
CA VAL A 13 -0.87 18.59 6.96
C VAL A 13 -0.24 19.94 7.32
N ARG A 14 0.36 20.07 8.51
CA ARG A 14 1.06 21.29 8.92
C ARG A 14 2.25 21.62 8.01
N ALA A 15 3.05 20.61 7.65
CA ALA A 15 4.17 20.78 6.74
C ALA A 15 3.70 21.29 5.36
N PHE A 16 2.65 20.70 4.79
CA PHE A 16 2.10 21.14 3.51
C PHE A 16 1.58 22.58 3.54
N ARG A 17 0.90 22.97 4.62
CA ARG A 17 0.47 24.37 4.79
C ARG A 17 1.65 25.32 4.90
N SER A 18 2.65 24.99 5.71
CA SER A 18 3.86 25.81 5.84
C SER A 18 4.60 25.97 4.52
N MET A 19 4.69 24.91 3.69
CA MET A 19 5.27 24.99 2.35
C MET A 19 4.49 25.96 1.45
N ALA A 20 3.16 25.88 1.47
CA ALA A 20 2.29 26.73 0.66
C ALA A 20 2.36 28.21 1.12
N GLU A 21 2.27 28.47 2.42
CA GLU A 21 2.30 29.81 2.99
C GLU A 21 3.65 30.51 2.82
N SER A 22 4.75 29.76 2.96
CA SER A 22 6.11 30.30 2.76
C SER A 22 6.52 30.43 1.30
N GLY A 23 5.77 29.82 0.37
CA GLY A 23 6.14 29.69 -1.04
C GLY A 23 7.40 28.85 -1.29
N ARG A 24 7.88 28.11 -0.27
CA ARG A 24 9.04 27.24 -0.35
C ARG A 24 8.62 25.79 -0.48
N VAL A 25 8.23 25.42 -1.69
CA VAL A 25 7.82 24.04 -2.00
C VAL A 25 9.04 23.27 -2.52
N PRO A 26 9.39 22.13 -1.90
CA PRO A 26 10.44 21.26 -2.41
C PRO A 26 10.10 20.79 -3.83
N HIS A 27 11.10 20.70 -4.69
CA HIS A 27 10.90 20.24 -6.05
C HIS A 27 10.55 18.74 -6.16
N ALA A 28 10.89 17.95 -5.14
CA ALA A 28 10.53 16.53 -5.08
C ALA A 28 10.21 16.09 -3.64
N LEU A 29 9.07 15.46 -3.48
CA LEU A 29 8.58 14.86 -2.22
C LEU A 29 8.47 13.36 -2.39
N LEU A 30 8.87 12.59 -1.40
CA LEU A 30 8.64 11.14 -1.31
C LEU A 30 7.82 10.85 -0.06
N LEU A 31 6.54 10.54 -0.24
CA LEU A 31 5.65 10.12 0.84
C LEU A 31 5.72 8.60 0.96
N HIS A 32 5.97 8.13 2.18
CA HIS A 32 5.90 6.70 2.51
C HIS A 32 4.67 6.42 3.34
N GLU A 33 3.84 5.49 2.89
CA GLU A 33 2.64 5.02 3.60
C GLU A 33 2.52 3.49 3.58
N ASN A 34 1.64 2.94 4.43
CA ASN A 34 1.08 1.61 4.20
C ASN A 34 -0.02 1.71 3.14
N ASP A 35 -0.23 0.64 2.35
CA ASP A 35 -1.24 0.62 1.29
C ASP A 35 -2.62 1.10 1.80
N GLY A 36 -3.20 2.08 1.12
CA GLY A 36 -4.47 2.71 1.50
C GLY A 36 -4.42 3.58 2.77
N GLY A 37 -3.23 4.00 3.22
CA GLY A 37 -3.00 4.77 4.44
C GLY A 37 -3.38 6.25 4.37
N GLY A 38 -3.62 6.79 3.18
CA GLY A 38 -4.11 8.16 2.99
C GLY A 38 -3.11 9.16 2.41
N ALA A 39 -1.99 8.72 1.82
CA ALA A 39 -1.07 9.63 1.15
C ALA A 39 -1.70 10.28 -0.09
N LEU A 40 -2.47 9.55 -0.90
CA LEU A 40 -3.16 10.14 -2.05
C LEU A 40 -4.13 11.26 -1.66
N PRO A 41 -5.04 11.11 -0.68
CA PRO A 41 -5.83 12.21 -0.16
C PRO A 41 -5.00 13.43 0.26
N LEU A 42 -3.89 13.21 0.98
CA LEU A 42 -2.97 14.28 1.40
C LEU A 42 -2.35 14.99 0.20
N VAL A 43 -1.89 14.23 -0.80
CA VAL A 43 -1.31 14.78 -2.05
C VAL A 43 -2.35 15.59 -2.81
N LEU A 44 -3.58 15.09 -2.97
CA LEU A 44 -4.65 15.82 -3.64
C LEU A 44 -4.99 17.12 -2.92
N GLY A 45 -5.08 17.09 -1.59
CA GLY A 45 -5.30 18.29 -0.79
C GLY A 45 -4.16 19.29 -0.88
N PHE A 46 -2.92 18.83 -0.99
CA PHE A 46 -1.76 19.71 -1.18
C PHE A 46 -1.74 20.35 -2.58
N ILE A 47 -2.06 19.57 -3.61
CA ILE A 47 -2.20 20.08 -4.99
C ILE A 47 -3.30 21.15 -5.05
N GLU A 48 -4.47 20.89 -4.45
CA GLU A 48 -5.56 21.86 -4.36
C GLU A 48 -5.13 23.15 -3.64
N LEU A 49 -4.40 23.04 -2.54
CA LEU A 49 -3.89 24.18 -1.78
C LEU A 49 -2.93 25.04 -2.61
N LEU A 50 -2.01 24.43 -3.36
CA LEU A 50 -1.03 25.15 -4.18
C LEU A 50 -1.63 25.70 -5.48
N SER A 51 -2.60 24.99 -6.08
CA SER A 51 -3.25 25.40 -7.32
C SER A 51 -4.32 26.47 -7.10
N GLY A 52 -4.87 26.58 -5.89
CA GLY A 52 -6.03 27.40 -5.58
C GLY A 52 -7.32 26.96 -6.27
N THR A 53 -7.37 25.73 -6.78
CA THR A 53 -8.51 25.16 -7.51
C THR A 53 -8.68 23.67 -7.24
N THR A 54 -9.91 23.20 -7.28
CA THR A 54 -10.24 21.77 -7.24
C THR A 54 -10.09 21.08 -8.59
N HIS A 55 -9.90 21.84 -9.67
CA HIS A 55 -9.72 21.34 -11.04
C HIS A 55 -8.23 21.23 -11.38
N TYR A 56 -7.55 20.28 -10.75
CA TYR A 56 -6.10 20.06 -10.88
C TYR A 56 -5.69 19.16 -12.06
N GLU A 57 -6.64 18.62 -12.80
CA GLU A 57 -6.37 17.68 -13.90
C GLU A 57 -5.54 18.28 -15.04
N TRP A 58 -5.61 19.60 -15.22
CA TRP A 58 -4.91 20.32 -16.29
C TRP A 58 -3.41 20.47 -16.06
N ASN A 59 -2.99 20.46 -14.79
CA ASN A 59 -1.61 20.69 -14.39
C ASN A 59 -1.01 19.51 -13.61
N THR A 60 -1.74 18.41 -13.48
CA THR A 60 -1.32 17.22 -12.76
C THR A 60 -1.28 16.02 -13.68
N HIS A 61 -0.14 15.34 -13.73
CA HIS A 61 0.00 14.05 -14.36
C HIS A 61 0.19 12.98 -13.30
N PHE A 62 -0.61 11.91 -13.39
CA PHE A 62 -0.51 10.74 -12.55
C PHE A 62 0.18 9.61 -13.31
N SER A 63 1.26 9.10 -12.73
CA SER A 63 1.99 7.94 -13.22
C SER A 63 1.87 6.83 -12.18
N PHE A 64 1.52 5.62 -12.62
CA PHE A 64 1.26 4.46 -11.79
C PHE A 64 1.63 3.17 -12.54
N PRO A 65 1.78 2.03 -11.83
CA PRO A 65 2.13 0.78 -12.50
C PRO A 65 1.03 0.30 -13.44
N ILE A 66 1.39 0.02 -14.69
CA ILE A 66 0.47 -0.45 -15.75
C ILE A 66 1.00 -1.73 -16.38
N SER A 67 0.10 -2.48 -17.02
CA SER A 67 0.43 -3.63 -17.86
C SER A 67 -0.64 -3.81 -18.94
N SER A 68 -0.37 -4.60 -19.96
CA SER A 68 -1.42 -5.04 -20.88
C SER A 68 -2.39 -5.96 -20.15
N GLY A 69 -3.68 -5.74 -20.30
CA GLY A 69 -4.71 -6.48 -19.58
C GLY A 69 -5.99 -6.63 -20.39
N THR A 70 -7.09 -6.87 -19.68
CA THR A 70 -8.42 -7.02 -20.29
C THR A 70 -9.02 -5.68 -20.72
N LYS A 71 -8.59 -4.56 -20.12
CA LYS A 71 -9.10 -3.22 -20.39
C LYS A 71 -8.35 -2.52 -21.53
N VAL A 72 -7.03 -2.65 -21.55
CA VAL A 72 -6.16 -2.04 -22.58
C VAL A 72 -5.23 -3.12 -23.11
N SER A 73 -5.24 -3.32 -24.41
CA SER A 73 -4.39 -4.28 -25.13
C SER A 73 -3.22 -3.54 -25.78
N GLY A 74 -2.07 -4.19 -25.83
CA GLY A 74 -0.87 -3.64 -26.46
C GLY A 74 0.41 -4.20 -25.84
N ALA A 75 1.54 -3.85 -26.41
CA ALA A 75 2.82 -4.19 -25.79
C ALA A 75 3.09 -3.19 -24.65
N VAL A 76 3.44 -3.67 -23.46
CA VAL A 76 3.71 -2.82 -22.27
C VAL A 76 4.74 -1.73 -22.56
N LYS A 77 5.69 -1.98 -23.48
CA LYS A 77 6.71 -1.01 -23.89
C LYS A 77 6.13 0.22 -24.62
N ASP A 78 4.89 0.14 -25.11
CA ASP A 78 4.24 1.20 -25.91
C ASP A 78 3.07 1.84 -25.15
N LEU A 79 2.65 1.27 -24.00
CA LEU A 79 1.57 1.78 -23.15
C LEU A 79 2.07 2.86 -22.19
N THR A 80 1.22 3.84 -21.94
CA THR A 80 1.43 4.93 -20.97
C THR A 80 0.26 5.02 -20.00
N CYS A 81 0.40 5.76 -18.91
CA CYS A 81 -0.69 6.00 -17.97
C CYS A 81 -1.86 6.78 -18.60
N ASP A 82 -1.63 7.50 -19.71
CA ASP A 82 -2.69 8.18 -20.43
C ASP A 82 -3.75 7.22 -21.00
N ASP A 83 -3.32 6.01 -21.41
CA ASP A 83 -4.21 4.96 -21.91
C ASP A 83 -5.17 4.44 -20.82
N PHE A 84 -4.83 4.66 -19.56
CA PHE A 84 -5.55 4.18 -18.38
C PHE A 84 -6.17 5.32 -17.54
N THR A 85 -6.04 6.57 -17.95
CA THR A 85 -6.48 7.75 -17.19
C THR A 85 -7.94 7.66 -16.75
N LYS A 86 -8.82 7.10 -17.59
CA LYS A 86 -10.24 6.91 -17.28
C LYS A 86 -10.41 6.05 -16.01
N TYR A 87 -9.76 4.89 -15.97
CA TYR A 87 -9.89 3.94 -14.85
C TYR A 87 -9.29 4.49 -13.57
N TRP A 88 -8.14 5.17 -13.68
CA TRP A 88 -7.52 5.86 -12.56
C TRP A 88 -8.43 6.91 -11.95
N ARG A 89 -9.05 7.76 -12.79
CA ARG A 89 -9.97 8.80 -12.33
C ARG A 89 -11.21 8.21 -11.66
N GLU A 90 -11.86 7.23 -12.30
CA GLU A 90 -13.01 6.54 -11.72
C GLU A 90 -12.70 5.95 -10.34
N LEU A 91 -11.53 5.35 -10.19
CA LEU A 91 -11.08 4.78 -8.91
C LEU A 91 -10.83 5.88 -7.87
N LEU A 92 -10.12 6.94 -8.26
CA LEU A 92 -9.77 8.06 -7.39
C LEU A 92 -11.03 8.82 -6.90
N GLU A 93 -12.01 9.03 -7.78
CA GLU A 93 -13.29 9.66 -7.45
C GLU A 93 -14.12 8.80 -6.50
N LYS A 94 -14.16 7.48 -6.74
CA LYS A 94 -14.88 6.52 -5.89
C LYS A 94 -14.24 6.45 -4.49
N ASN A 95 -12.92 6.30 -4.44
CA ASN A 95 -12.19 6.11 -3.19
C ASN A 95 -10.72 6.50 -3.31
N PRO A 96 -10.27 7.67 -2.83
CA PRO A 96 -8.85 8.06 -2.89
C PRO A 96 -7.95 7.28 -1.91
N TYR A 97 -8.52 6.39 -1.09
CA TYR A 97 -7.79 5.45 -0.23
C TYR A 97 -7.69 4.04 -0.85
N PHE A 98 -7.89 3.90 -2.16
CA PHE A 98 -7.87 2.61 -2.83
C PHE A 98 -6.53 1.89 -2.65
N LEU A 99 -6.59 0.56 -2.67
CA LEU A 99 -5.45 -0.32 -2.52
C LEU A 99 -4.80 -0.67 -3.87
N GLU A 100 -3.55 -1.16 -3.86
CA GLU A 100 -2.84 -1.60 -5.07
C GLU A 100 -3.62 -2.70 -5.83
N ASN A 101 -4.25 -3.63 -5.12
CA ASN A 101 -5.07 -4.67 -5.74
C ASN A 101 -6.34 -4.09 -6.41
N GLU A 102 -6.94 -3.05 -5.85
CA GLU A 102 -8.10 -2.37 -6.46
C GLU A 102 -7.69 -1.66 -7.75
N LEU A 103 -6.50 -1.02 -7.79
CA LEU A 103 -5.96 -0.48 -9.04
C LEU A 103 -5.75 -1.59 -10.07
N SER A 104 -5.12 -2.70 -9.67
CA SER A 104 -4.88 -3.84 -10.57
C SER A 104 -6.17 -4.39 -11.16
N ALA A 105 -7.23 -4.49 -10.35
CA ALA A 105 -8.56 -4.90 -10.77
C ALA A 105 -9.21 -3.88 -11.73
N ALA A 106 -9.14 -2.59 -11.39
CA ALA A 106 -9.67 -1.52 -12.24
C ALA A 106 -9.00 -1.48 -13.62
N LEU A 107 -7.70 -1.77 -13.68
CA LEU A 107 -6.93 -1.86 -14.94
C LEU A 107 -7.09 -3.21 -15.67
N GLY A 108 -7.66 -4.23 -15.03
CA GLY A 108 -7.80 -5.59 -15.58
C GLY A 108 -6.47 -6.32 -15.71
N ILE A 109 -5.57 -6.13 -14.74
CA ILE A 109 -4.20 -6.70 -14.73
C ILE A 109 -3.93 -7.56 -13.48
N GLU A 110 -4.95 -8.08 -12.81
CA GLU A 110 -4.85 -8.78 -11.52
C GLU A 110 -3.88 -9.97 -11.55
N LYS A 111 -3.67 -10.55 -12.73
CA LYS A 111 -2.76 -11.70 -12.94
C LYS A 111 -1.36 -11.29 -13.39
N LYS A 112 -1.06 -9.99 -13.43
CA LYS A 112 0.20 -9.46 -13.93
C LYS A 112 0.76 -8.43 -12.95
N SER A 113 2.07 -8.36 -12.85
CA SER A 113 2.72 -7.27 -12.15
C SER A 113 2.72 -6.00 -13.03
N GLY A 114 2.21 -4.90 -12.49
CA GLY A 114 2.28 -3.60 -13.13
C GLY A 114 3.70 -3.03 -13.07
N VAL A 115 4.07 -2.23 -14.06
CA VAL A 115 5.37 -1.58 -14.15
C VAL A 115 5.22 -0.15 -14.69
N ILE A 116 6.04 0.78 -14.19
CA ILE A 116 6.21 2.11 -14.80
C ILE A 116 7.36 1.99 -15.80
N ALA A 117 7.00 1.81 -17.07
CA ALA A 117 7.92 1.47 -18.15
C ALA A 117 8.54 2.72 -18.82
N VAL A 118 9.48 2.49 -19.75
CA VAL A 118 10.18 3.57 -20.45
C VAL A 118 9.25 4.48 -21.26
N ALA A 119 8.16 3.94 -21.82
CA ALA A 119 7.15 4.75 -22.52
C ALA A 119 6.56 5.82 -21.60
N GLU A 120 6.23 5.45 -20.36
CA GLU A 120 5.73 6.38 -19.37
C GLU A 120 6.77 7.45 -19.00
N GLY A 121 8.05 7.06 -18.80
CA GLY A 121 9.12 8.02 -18.59
C GLY A 121 9.25 9.05 -19.71
N LYS A 122 9.12 8.62 -20.98
CA LYS A 122 9.10 9.53 -22.15
C LYS A 122 7.86 10.44 -22.12
N SER A 123 6.69 9.91 -21.79
CA SER A 123 5.45 10.69 -21.66
C SER A 123 5.60 11.79 -20.60
N ILE A 124 6.17 11.47 -19.42
CA ILE A 124 6.48 12.46 -18.38
C ILE A 124 7.39 13.56 -18.92
N LEU A 125 8.51 13.21 -19.57
CA LEU A 125 9.44 14.21 -20.13
C LEU A 125 8.78 15.09 -21.20
N GLN A 126 7.93 14.52 -22.05
CA GLN A 126 7.17 15.27 -23.03
C GLN A 126 6.22 16.28 -22.36
N LYS A 127 5.50 15.85 -21.31
CA LYS A 127 4.61 16.74 -20.54
C LYS A 127 5.38 17.84 -19.82
N LEU A 128 6.59 17.56 -19.34
CA LEU A 128 7.45 18.56 -18.71
C LEU A 128 7.92 19.63 -19.70
N SER A 129 8.00 19.33 -20.99
CA SER A 129 8.39 20.32 -22.02
C SER A 129 7.27 21.27 -22.43
N LEU A 130 6.02 21.00 -22.07
CA LEU A 130 4.90 21.88 -22.37
C LEU A 130 4.89 23.09 -21.42
N ALA A 131 4.47 24.25 -21.90
CA ALA A 131 4.26 25.41 -21.04
C ALA A 131 2.96 25.23 -20.23
N VAL A 132 3.02 25.51 -18.92
CA VAL A 132 1.86 25.49 -18.02
C VAL A 132 1.89 26.77 -17.20
N ASP A 133 0.73 27.38 -17.02
CA ASP A 133 0.57 28.52 -16.13
C ASP A 133 0.38 28.04 -14.69
N GLY A 134 1.17 28.57 -13.74
CA GLY A 134 1.13 28.15 -12.34
C GLY A 134 1.95 26.92 -12.02
N TYR A 135 1.51 26.16 -11.01
CA TYR A 135 2.17 24.92 -10.57
C TYR A 135 1.86 23.77 -11.53
N ARG A 136 2.86 22.90 -11.73
CA ARG A 136 2.76 21.60 -12.40
C ARG A 136 3.09 20.50 -11.41
N PHE A 137 2.29 19.44 -11.41
CA PHE A 137 2.50 18.30 -10.52
C PHE A 137 2.73 17.01 -11.32
N MET A 138 3.80 16.31 -10.98
CA MET A 138 4.10 14.96 -11.45
C MET A 138 3.95 14.00 -10.28
N VAL A 139 2.78 13.37 -10.18
CA VAL A 139 2.49 12.39 -9.11
C VAL A 139 2.85 11.01 -9.61
N ILE A 140 3.82 10.36 -8.95
CA ILE A 140 4.25 9.00 -9.26
C ILE A 140 3.83 8.10 -8.10
N TRP A 141 2.79 7.31 -8.33
CA TRP A 141 2.31 6.33 -7.36
C TRP A 141 3.03 5.00 -7.57
N LEU A 142 3.64 4.45 -6.50
CA LEU A 142 4.51 3.28 -6.47
C LEU A 142 5.78 3.43 -7.34
N PRO A 143 6.65 4.42 -7.03
CA PRO A 143 7.92 4.60 -7.74
C PRO A 143 8.86 3.39 -7.65
N GLU A 144 8.71 2.50 -6.67
CA GLU A 144 9.40 1.20 -6.57
C GLU A 144 9.09 0.25 -7.73
N LYS A 145 7.99 0.49 -8.45
CA LYS A 145 7.62 -0.26 -9.68
C LYS A 145 8.21 0.37 -10.95
N MET A 146 8.99 1.45 -10.85
CA MET A 146 9.72 1.97 -12.01
C MET A 146 10.86 1.05 -12.39
N ASN A 147 11.00 0.76 -13.69
CA ASN A 147 12.22 0.12 -14.13
C ASN A 147 13.42 1.09 -14.04
N ALA A 148 14.63 0.56 -13.89
CA ALA A 148 15.83 1.36 -13.70
C ALA A 148 16.10 2.37 -14.83
N THR A 149 15.71 2.04 -16.07
CA THR A 149 15.87 2.94 -17.22
C THR A 149 14.95 4.14 -17.11
N THR A 150 13.67 3.92 -16.73
CA THR A 150 12.70 5.01 -16.50
C THR A 150 13.15 5.92 -15.37
N ALA A 151 13.55 5.34 -14.24
CA ALA A 151 14.01 6.11 -13.10
C ALA A 151 15.23 6.97 -13.44
N ASN A 152 16.25 6.39 -14.09
CA ASN A 152 17.44 7.13 -14.51
C ASN A 152 17.14 8.24 -15.52
N MET A 153 16.17 8.04 -16.41
CA MET A 153 15.72 9.04 -17.38
C MET A 153 15.13 10.27 -16.70
N LEU A 154 14.46 10.10 -15.54
CA LEU A 154 13.79 11.19 -14.81
C LEU A 154 14.72 11.93 -13.84
N LEU A 155 15.91 11.41 -13.52
CA LEU A 155 16.78 11.97 -12.48
C LEU A 155 17.08 13.47 -12.67
N LYS A 156 17.42 13.89 -13.88
CA LYS A 156 17.70 15.31 -14.16
C LYS A 156 16.47 16.19 -13.91
N SER A 157 15.29 15.72 -14.31
CA SER A 157 14.05 16.47 -14.12
C SER A 157 13.60 16.51 -12.65
N ILE A 158 13.94 15.48 -11.87
CA ILE A 158 13.67 15.46 -10.43
C ILE A 158 14.64 16.37 -9.69
N GLU A 159 15.90 16.44 -10.11
CA GLU A 159 16.95 17.26 -9.47
C GLU A 159 16.79 18.74 -9.80
N GLU A 160 16.56 19.06 -11.07
CA GLU A 160 16.46 20.43 -11.58
C GLU A 160 15.19 20.59 -12.43
N PRO A 161 13.99 20.56 -11.83
CA PRO A 161 12.76 20.75 -12.59
C PRO A 161 12.60 22.19 -13.08
N SER A 162 11.76 22.39 -14.09
CA SER A 162 11.32 23.74 -14.48
C SER A 162 10.59 24.43 -13.32
N GLU A 163 10.57 25.77 -13.34
CA GLU A 163 9.91 26.56 -12.31
C GLU A 163 8.49 26.06 -12.01
N LYS A 164 8.14 26.05 -10.71
CA LYS A 164 6.84 25.60 -10.20
C LYS A 164 6.46 24.16 -10.58
N THR A 165 7.42 23.31 -10.96
CA THR A 165 7.19 21.88 -11.13
C THR A 165 7.50 21.14 -9.83
N VAL A 166 6.56 20.33 -9.34
CA VAL A 166 6.69 19.55 -8.13
C VAL A 166 6.50 18.06 -8.47
N PHE A 167 7.52 17.26 -8.17
CA PHE A 167 7.40 15.81 -8.19
C PHE A 167 6.88 15.32 -6.83
N ILE A 168 5.84 14.49 -6.83
CA ILE A 168 5.28 13.90 -5.61
C ILE A 168 5.24 12.39 -5.83
N LEU A 169 6.09 11.68 -5.10
CA LEU A 169 6.20 10.25 -5.16
C LEU A 169 5.49 9.65 -3.94
N VAL A 170 4.66 8.63 -4.13
CA VAL A 170 3.98 7.90 -3.06
C VAL A 170 4.41 6.44 -3.13
N THR A 171 5.07 5.96 -2.09
CA THR A 171 5.65 4.60 -2.03
C THR A 171 5.11 3.81 -0.85
N HIS A 172 4.95 2.50 -1.04
CA HIS A 172 4.67 1.55 0.03
C HIS A 172 5.95 0.87 0.55
N SER A 173 7.04 0.86 -0.24
CA SER A 173 8.32 0.21 0.05
C SER A 173 9.47 1.18 -0.24
N PRO A 174 9.79 2.11 0.66
CA PRO A 174 10.83 3.12 0.42
C PRO A 174 12.22 2.52 0.22
N GLU A 175 12.48 1.33 0.74
CA GLU A 175 13.71 0.53 0.55
C GLU A 175 13.87 0.01 -0.88
N ASP A 176 12.77 -0.17 -1.63
CA ASP A 176 12.78 -0.65 -3.02
C ASP A 176 12.81 0.50 -4.03
N VAL A 177 12.62 1.74 -3.58
CA VAL A 177 12.81 2.93 -4.43
C VAL A 177 14.30 3.10 -4.71
N LEU A 178 14.66 3.26 -5.99
CA LEU A 178 16.06 3.46 -6.37
C LEU A 178 16.69 4.61 -5.57
N VAL A 179 17.83 4.33 -4.95
CA VAL A 179 18.56 5.29 -4.07
C VAL A 179 18.83 6.60 -4.80
N THR A 180 19.11 6.54 -6.12
CA THR A 180 19.33 7.72 -6.95
C THR A 180 18.10 8.64 -7.06
N VAL A 181 16.89 8.11 -7.00
CA VAL A 181 15.63 8.86 -6.95
C VAL A 181 15.36 9.33 -5.51
N SER A 182 15.38 8.39 -4.57
CA SER A 182 15.06 8.61 -3.17
C SER A 182 15.92 9.71 -2.53
N SER A 183 17.24 9.74 -2.83
CA SER A 183 18.18 10.74 -2.30
C SER A 183 17.92 12.18 -2.76
N ARG A 184 17.12 12.38 -3.81
CA ARG A 184 16.76 13.70 -4.37
C ARG A 184 15.39 14.19 -3.89
N CYS A 185 14.71 13.41 -3.09
CA CYS A 185 13.38 13.74 -2.57
C CYS A 185 13.45 14.13 -1.10
N GLN A 186 12.61 15.07 -0.70
CA GLN A 186 12.33 15.28 0.72
C GLN A 186 11.37 14.17 1.19
N HIS A 187 11.83 13.39 2.17
CA HIS A 187 11.04 12.27 2.69
C HIS A 187 10.00 12.74 3.70
N MET A 188 8.78 12.22 3.57
CA MET A 188 7.70 12.43 4.51
C MET A 188 7.04 11.08 4.82
N ARG A 189 6.83 10.81 6.10
CA ARG A 189 6.15 9.59 6.52
C ARG A 189 4.69 9.88 6.82
N VAL A 190 3.81 9.18 6.12
CA VAL A 190 2.38 9.12 6.44
C VAL A 190 2.20 7.95 7.41
N LEU A 191 1.81 8.26 8.63
CA LEU A 191 1.67 7.25 9.68
C LEU A 191 0.34 6.53 9.55
N PRO A 192 0.28 5.22 9.89
CA PRO A 192 -0.99 4.54 10.06
C PRO A 192 -1.87 5.32 11.04
N LEU A 193 -3.15 5.44 10.73
CA LEU A 193 -4.12 6.08 11.61
C LEU A 193 -4.37 5.21 12.85
N SER A 194 -4.74 5.83 13.95
CA SER A 194 -5.29 5.09 15.09
C SER A 194 -6.65 4.49 14.73
N THR A 195 -7.06 3.45 15.45
CA THR A 195 -8.39 2.82 15.24
C THR A 195 -9.52 3.84 15.31
N ASP A 196 -9.45 4.78 16.25
CA ASP A 196 -10.44 5.86 16.39
C ASP A 196 -10.44 6.82 15.20
N GLU A 197 -9.26 7.16 14.66
CA GLU A 197 -9.16 8.03 13.48
C GLU A 197 -9.69 7.33 12.22
N VAL A 198 -9.45 6.02 12.05
CA VAL A 198 -10.04 5.26 10.94
C VAL A 198 -11.56 5.21 11.11
N ALA A 199 -12.09 4.85 12.29
CA ALA A 199 -13.53 4.80 12.55
C ALA A 199 -14.19 6.17 12.28
N ARG A 200 -13.57 7.27 12.73
CA ARG A 200 -14.04 8.63 12.45
C ARG A 200 -14.01 8.96 10.95
N THR A 201 -12.97 8.56 10.23
CA THR A 201 -12.90 8.77 8.78
C THR A 201 -14.03 8.05 8.07
N LEU A 202 -14.35 6.81 8.48
CA LEU A 202 -15.44 6.02 7.91
C LEU A 202 -16.82 6.65 8.24
N THR A 203 -17.04 7.10 9.47
CA THR A 203 -18.31 7.69 9.86
C THR A 203 -18.52 9.10 9.29
N GLU A 204 -17.53 9.99 9.46
CA GLU A 204 -17.67 11.41 9.10
C GLU A 204 -17.55 11.65 7.59
N GLN A 205 -16.71 10.89 6.89
CA GLN A 205 -16.45 11.12 5.45
C GLN A 205 -17.21 10.16 4.54
N ARG A 206 -17.59 8.96 5.03
CA ARG A 206 -18.23 7.92 4.23
C ARG A 206 -19.64 7.58 4.67
N GLY A 207 -20.10 8.12 5.80
CA GLY A 207 -21.44 7.88 6.31
C GLY A 207 -21.69 6.43 6.76
N ILE A 208 -20.63 5.69 7.08
CA ILE A 208 -20.72 4.33 7.62
C ILE A 208 -21.24 4.41 9.05
N ASP A 209 -22.09 3.48 9.45
CA ASP A 209 -22.60 3.42 10.81
C ASP A 209 -21.45 3.18 11.82
N PRO A 210 -21.56 3.71 13.06
CA PRO A 210 -20.46 3.68 14.02
C PRO A 210 -20.01 2.27 14.43
N GLU A 211 -20.91 1.28 14.45
CA GLU A 211 -20.60 -0.09 14.86
C GLU A 211 -19.76 -0.77 13.78
N SER A 212 -20.23 -0.76 12.53
CA SER A 212 -19.50 -1.27 11.37
C SER A 212 -18.17 -0.55 11.16
N ALA A 213 -18.13 0.78 11.38
CA ALA A 213 -16.91 1.57 11.27
C ALA A 213 -15.87 1.18 12.33
N ALA A 214 -16.29 0.95 13.58
CA ALA A 214 -15.39 0.52 14.64
C ALA A 214 -14.84 -0.90 14.39
N GLU A 215 -15.68 -1.81 13.91
CA GLU A 215 -15.28 -3.15 13.54
C GLU A 215 -14.23 -3.12 12.42
N ALA A 216 -14.54 -2.47 11.29
CA ALA A 216 -13.62 -2.35 10.16
C ALA A 216 -12.29 -1.66 10.54
N ALA A 217 -12.36 -0.63 11.37
CA ALA A 217 -11.16 0.07 11.85
C ALA A 217 -10.25 -0.85 12.67
N ALA A 218 -10.80 -1.74 13.49
CA ALA A 218 -10.02 -2.69 14.27
C ALA A 218 -9.24 -3.70 13.39
N TYR A 219 -9.80 -4.02 12.21
CA TYR A 219 -9.15 -4.91 11.22
C TYR A 219 -8.14 -4.22 10.30
N SER A 220 -8.18 -2.89 10.21
CA SER A 220 -7.50 -2.14 9.16
C SER A 220 -6.01 -1.89 9.38
N ASP A 221 -5.48 -2.13 10.59
CA ASP A 221 -4.12 -1.78 10.99
C ASP A 221 -3.76 -0.31 10.66
N GLY A 222 -4.77 0.58 10.74
CA GLY A 222 -4.63 2.02 10.49
C GLY A 222 -4.73 2.43 9.02
N SER A 223 -5.13 1.53 8.12
CA SER A 223 -5.39 1.82 6.71
C SER A 223 -6.89 2.00 6.45
N VAL A 224 -7.28 3.18 5.97
CA VAL A 224 -8.68 3.45 5.59
C VAL A 224 -9.08 2.59 4.39
N GLY A 225 -8.17 2.36 3.44
CA GLY A 225 -8.41 1.51 2.28
C GLY A 225 -8.75 0.08 2.67
N VAL A 226 -7.96 -0.51 3.58
CA VAL A 226 -8.21 -1.87 4.10
C VAL A 226 -9.55 -1.93 4.83
N ALA A 227 -9.90 -0.91 5.64
CA ALA A 227 -11.18 -0.85 6.32
C ALA A 227 -12.37 -0.80 5.34
N LEU A 228 -12.26 -0.01 4.27
CA LEU A 228 -13.29 0.09 3.23
C LEU A 228 -13.43 -1.22 2.44
N GLN A 229 -12.31 -1.88 2.14
CA GLN A 229 -12.34 -3.19 1.49
C GLN A 229 -12.99 -4.27 2.38
N TYR A 230 -12.73 -4.24 3.69
CA TYR A 230 -13.39 -5.12 4.66
C TYR A 230 -14.91 -4.93 4.64
N LEU A 231 -15.39 -3.68 4.66
CA LEU A 231 -16.83 -3.34 4.66
C LEU A 231 -17.54 -3.72 3.35
N SER A 232 -16.84 -3.67 2.22
CA SER A 232 -17.43 -4.06 0.93
C SER A 232 -17.64 -5.57 0.81
N GLY A 233 -17.03 -6.37 1.68
CA GLY A 233 -16.95 -7.82 1.52
C GLY A 233 -16.16 -8.26 0.29
N GLU A 234 -15.57 -7.29 -0.42
CA GLU A 234 -14.69 -7.50 -1.56
C GLU A 234 -13.25 -7.58 -1.06
N GLY A 235 -12.52 -8.57 -1.53
CA GLY A 235 -11.11 -8.71 -1.19
C GLY A 235 -10.80 -9.91 -0.29
N ASP A 236 -9.55 -9.97 0.13
CA ASP A 236 -8.98 -11.14 0.78
C ASP A 236 -9.04 -11.11 2.31
N ALA A 237 -9.60 -10.05 2.91
CA ALA A 237 -9.52 -9.83 4.36
C ALA A 237 -10.08 -11.01 5.16
N VAL A 238 -11.29 -11.48 4.82
CA VAL A 238 -11.92 -12.63 5.49
C VAL A 238 -11.14 -13.91 5.19
N LEU A 239 -10.79 -14.15 3.93
CA LEU A 239 -9.99 -15.32 3.53
C LEU A 239 -8.64 -15.36 4.24
N PHE A 240 -7.95 -14.22 4.33
CA PHE A 240 -6.65 -14.14 4.99
C PHE A 240 -6.77 -14.32 6.50
N GLN A 241 -7.86 -13.86 7.09
CA GLN A 241 -8.14 -14.07 8.51
C GLN A 241 -8.35 -15.55 8.81
N ASP A 242 -9.17 -16.25 8.00
CA ASP A 242 -9.41 -17.69 8.14
C ASP A 242 -8.10 -18.47 7.95
N LEU A 243 -7.36 -18.21 6.86
CA LEU A 243 -6.07 -18.86 6.59
C LEU A 243 -5.03 -18.61 7.69
N PHE A 244 -5.02 -17.41 8.27
CA PHE A 244 -4.14 -17.08 9.39
C PHE A 244 -4.56 -17.84 10.66
N GLY A 245 -5.87 -17.91 10.95
CA GLY A 245 -6.42 -18.67 12.06
C GLY A 245 -6.05 -20.14 11.99
N ASP A 246 -6.27 -20.75 10.83
CA ASP A 246 -5.93 -22.15 10.57
C ASP A 246 -4.42 -22.39 10.65
N MET A 247 -3.61 -21.48 10.09
CA MET A 247 -2.15 -21.54 10.18
C MET A 247 -1.68 -21.52 11.64
N VAL A 248 -2.14 -20.59 12.44
CA VAL A 248 -1.75 -20.47 13.86
C VAL A 248 -2.20 -21.70 14.65
N THR A 249 -3.43 -22.16 14.44
CA THR A 249 -3.98 -23.32 15.12
C THR A 249 -3.21 -24.60 14.78
N SER A 250 -2.97 -24.85 13.49
CA SER A 250 -2.22 -26.03 13.06
C SER A 250 -0.79 -26.08 13.60
N LEU A 251 -0.14 -24.91 13.67
CA LEU A 251 1.20 -24.78 14.23
C LEU A 251 1.20 -24.97 15.76
N ALA A 252 0.26 -24.35 16.48
CA ALA A 252 0.11 -24.50 17.92
C ALA A 252 -0.24 -25.94 18.33
N ASP A 253 -1.03 -26.65 17.53
CA ASP A 253 -1.37 -28.07 17.71
C ASP A 253 -0.24 -29.02 17.27
N ARG A 254 0.86 -28.49 16.72
CA ARG A 254 1.96 -29.26 16.13
C ARG A 254 1.49 -30.25 15.05
N ASN A 255 0.42 -29.90 14.33
CA ASN A 255 -0.13 -30.71 13.24
C ASN A 255 0.53 -30.33 11.90
N LEU A 256 1.61 -31.06 11.54
CA LEU A 256 2.34 -30.78 10.29
C LEU A 256 1.46 -31.04 9.05
N GLY A 257 0.57 -32.04 9.08
CA GLY A 257 -0.31 -32.34 7.95
C GLY A 257 -1.21 -31.15 7.60
N ALA A 258 -1.97 -30.66 8.59
CA ALA A 258 -2.81 -29.47 8.42
C ALA A 258 -1.99 -28.23 8.01
N ALA A 259 -0.81 -28.04 8.60
CA ALA A 259 0.06 -26.92 8.22
C ALA A 259 0.48 -27.01 6.73
N LEU A 260 0.80 -28.18 6.22
CA LEU A 260 1.16 -28.35 4.80
C LEU A 260 -0.04 -28.14 3.86
N GLU A 261 -1.25 -28.56 4.24
CA GLU A 261 -2.48 -28.28 3.48
C GLU A 261 -2.73 -26.77 3.34
N ILE A 262 -2.52 -26.02 4.42
CA ILE A 262 -2.58 -24.55 4.37
C ILE A 262 -1.50 -23.99 3.43
N GLY A 263 -0.29 -24.52 3.46
CA GLY A 263 0.77 -24.18 2.52
C GLY A 263 0.37 -24.42 1.05
N GLU A 264 -0.35 -25.49 0.75
CA GLU A 264 -0.88 -25.77 -0.59
C GLU A 264 -1.98 -24.75 -0.97
N THR A 265 -2.89 -24.44 -0.05
CA THR A 265 -3.92 -23.41 -0.26
C THR A 265 -3.33 -22.03 -0.53
N LEU A 266 -2.31 -21.63 0.23
CA LEU A 266 -1.58 -20.38 -0.01
C LEU A 266 -0.87 -20.34 -1.37
N ALA A 267 -0.30 -21.48 -1.78
CA ALA A 267 0.33 -21.61 -3.09
C ALA A 267 -0.68 -21.53 -4.25
N ALA A 268 -1.95 -21.89 -4.00
CA ALA A 268 -3.03 -21.85 -4.98
C ALA A 268 -3.71 -20.48 -5.10
N LEU A 269 -3.36 -19.50 -4.27
CA LEU A 269 -3.86 -18.12 -4.43
C LEU A 269 -3.54 -17.60 -5.82
N GLU A 270 -4.50 -16.90 -6.43
CA GLU A 270 -4.52 -16.56 -7.87
C GLU A 270 -3.31 -15.79 -8.39
N SER A 271 -2.63 -15.01 -7.53
CA SER A 271 -1.49 -14.18 -7.94
C SER A 271 -0.39 -14.13 -6.87
N ARG A 272 0.83 -13.78 -7.32
CA ARG A 272 1.97 -13.57 -6.41
C ARG A 272 1.75 -12.38 -5.50
N GLU A 273 1.05 -11.37 -5.98
CA GLU A 273 0.68 -10.19 -5.21
C GLU A 273 -0.24 -10.57 -4.04
N ARG A 274 -1.26 -11.41 -4.27
CA ARG A 274 -2.10 -11.94 -3.19
C ARG A 274 -1.31 -12.78 -2.19
N GLN A 275 -0.38 -13.57 -2.67
CA GLN A 275 0.51 -14.38 -1.82
C GLN A 275 1.42 -13.51 -0.94
N LYS A 276 1.97 -12.43 -1.49
CA LYS A 276 2.76 -11.43 -0.73
C LYS A 276 1.87 -10.69 0.27
N ALA A 277 0.68 -10.27 -0.15
CA ALA A 277 -0.27 -9.61 0.72
C ALA A 277 -0.64 -10.48 1.93
N PHE A 278 -0.83 -11.80 1.74
CA PHE A 278 -1.00 -12.72 2.85
C PHE A 278 0.22 -12.75 3.78
N CYS A 279 1.44 -12.79 3.23
CA CYS A 279 2.65 -12.80 4.07
C CYS A 279 2.76 -11.51 4.91
N ALA A 280 2.44 -10.36 4.36
CA ALA A 280 2.41 -9.09 5.08
C ALA A 280 1.31 -9.08 6.15
N PHE A 281 0.09 -9.51 5.80
CA PHE A 281 -1.04 -9.66 6.71
C PHE A 281 -0.69 -10.55 7.90
N ALA A 282 -0.20 -11.75 7.63
CA ALA A 282 0.19 -12.71 8.68
C ALA A 282 1.32 -12.18 9.58
N GLY A 283 2.29 -11.44 9.02
CA GLY A 283 3.34 -10.77 9.76
C GLY A 283 2.80 -9.75 10.75
N ASN A 284 1.86 -8.90 10.32
CA ASN A 284 1.19 -7.92 11.19
C ASN A 284 0.39 -8.59 12.30
N ARG A 285 -0.32 -9.68 12.00
CA ARG A 285 -1.08 -10.44 12.99
C ARG A 285 -0.17 -11.14 14.02
N LEU A 286 0.94 -11.73 13.58
CA LEU A 286 1.95 -12.30 14.49
C LEU A 286 2.59 -11.23 15.39
N ARG A 287 2.75 -10.01 14.89
CA ARG A 287 3.19 -8.88 15.72
C ARG A 287 2.21 -8.61 16.87
N LYS A 288 0.88 -8.68 16.62
CA LYS A 288 -0.13 -8.53 17.67
C LYS A 288 0.00 -9.64 18.73
N VAL A 289 0.18 -10.89 18.30
CA VAL A 289 0.47 -12.02 19.22
C VAL A 289 1.74 -11.73 20.07
N PHE A 290 2.81 -11.27 19.46
CA PHE A 290 4.04 -10.92 20.15
C PHE A 290 3.83 -9.78 21.17
N LEU A 291 3.08 -8.74 20.84
CA LEU A 291 2.79 -7.63 21.75
C LEU A 291 2.02 -8.09 22.98
N LEU A 292 1.04 -9.01 22.81
CA LEU A 292 0.36 -9.64 23.95
C LEU A 292 1.33 -10.43 24.84
N GLN A 293 2.26 -11.18 24.25
CA GLN A 293 3.28 -11.92 25.00
C GLN A 293 4.20 -11.00 25.82
N GLN A 294 4.29 -9.71 25.44
CA GLN A 294 5.04 -8.69 26.16
C GLN A 294 4.16 -7.88 27.16
N GLY A 295 2.86 -8.19 27.27
CA GLY A 295 1.92 -7.45 28.12
C GLY A 295 1.57 -6.05 27.58
N LEU A 296 1.71 -5.82 26.28
CA LEU A 296 1.45 -4.55 25.61
C LEU A 296 0.07 -4.57 24.93
N ASP A 297 -0.98 -4.96 25.66
CA ASP A 297 -2.35 -5.15 25.15
C ASP A 297 -2.89 -3.90 24.45
N ALA A 298 -2.69 -2.71 25.03
CA ALA A 298 -3.15 -1.45 24.46
C ALA A 298 -2.51 -1.14 23.08
N VAL A 299 -1.27 -1.59 22.86
CA VAL A 299 -0.55 -1.38 21.59
C VAL A 299 -0.92 -2.44 20.56
N ALA A 300 -1.29 -3.64 21.02
CA ALA A 300 -1.73 -4.73 20.15
C ALA A 300 -3.04 -4.41 19.43
N ALA A 301 -3.91 -3.57 20.03
CA ALA A 301 -5.17 -3.10 19.45
C ALA A 301 -6.00 -4.25 18.82
N ILE A 302 -6.33 -5.26 19.65
CA ILE A 302 -7.02 -6.46 19.18
C ILE A 302 -8.54 -6.21 19.23
N PRO A 303 -9.28 -6.55 18.16
CA PRO A 303 -10.73 -6.51 18.18
C PRO A 303 -11.30 -7.42 19.30
N PRO A 304 -12.35 -6.99 20.02
CA PRO A 304 -12.95 -7.80 21.09
C PRO A 304 -13.36 -9.21 20.63
N GLN A 305 -13.82 -9.35 19.39
CA GLN A 305 -14.25 -10.62 18.81
C GLN A 305 -13.10 -11.62 18.64
N GLU A 306 -11.87 -11.12 18.46
CA GLU A 306 -10.67 -11.93 18.23
C GLU A 306 -9.81 -12.12 19.50
N GLU A 307 -10.16 -11.46 20.60
CA GLU A 307 -9.35 -11.44 21.81
C GLU A 307 -9.03 -12.85 22.33
N THR A 308 -10.02 -13.74 22.33
CA THR A 308 -9.87 -15.13 22.78
C THR A 308 -8.84 -15.89 21.93
N PHE A 309 -8.93 -15.74 20.60
CA PHE A 309 -7.99 -16.36 19.66
C PHE A 309 -6.55 -15.87 19.87
N TYR A 310 -6.37 -14.55 19.96
CA TYR A 310 -5.01 -13.99 20.13
C TYR A 310 -4.39 -14.32 21.48
N ARG A 311 -5.19 -14.40 22.56
CA ARG A 311 -4.72 -14.81 23.88
C ARG A 311 -4.33 -16.28 23.92
N ASP A 312 -5.12 -17.16 23.28
CA ASP A 312 -4.76 -18.57 23.14
C ASP A 312 -3.47 -18.74 22.32
N ALA A 313 -3.37 -18.08 21.17
CA ALA A 313 -2.18 -18.08 20.35
C ALA A 313 -0.93 -17.57 21.13
N ALA A 314 -1.07 -16.50 21.91
CA ALA A 314 0.00 -15.94 22.71
C ALA A 314 0.47 -16.87 23.84
N ALA A 315 -0.45 -17.64 24.41
CA ALA A 315 -0.15 -18.64 25.44
C ALA A 315 0.53 -19.90 24.89
N ARG A 316 0.14 -20.36 23.71
CA ARG A 316 0.58 -21.64 23.13
C ARG A 316 1.83 -21.53 22.26
N LEU A 317 2.05 -20.39 21.61
CA LEU A 317 3.21 -20.16 20.77
C LEU A 317 4.41 -19.70 21.61
N GLY A 318 5.58 -20.24 21.33
CA GLY A 318 6.81 -19.85 22.03
C GLY A 318 7.18 -18.37 21.80
N LYS A 319 7.76 -17.69 22.80
CA LYS A 319 8.14 -16.26 22.71
C LYS A 319 9.06 -15.94 21.52
N SER A 320 9.90 -16.88 21.09
CA SER A 320 10.78 -16.69 19.92
C SER A 320 10.09 -16.99 18.58
N PHE A 321 8.92 -17.64 18.61
CA PHE A 321 8.22 -18.08 17.42
C PHE A 321 7.79 -16.90 16.55
N CYS A 322 7.08 -15.92 17.12
CA CYS A 322 6.56 -14.77 16.36
C CYS A 322 7.66 -14.05 15.56
N ARG A 323 8.82 -13.82 16.17
CA ARG A 323 9.97 -13.21 15.48
C ARG A 323 10.45 -14.06 14.30
N ARG A 324 10.69 -15.38 14.55
CA ARG A 324 11.17 -16.30 13.51
C ARG A 324 10.14 -16.46 12.38
N ALA A 325 8.87 -16.55 12.73
CA ALA A 325 7.80 -16.66 11.74
C ALA A 325 7.68 -15.41 10.88
N THR A 326 7.82 -14.21 11.45
CA THR A 326 7.85 -12.95 10.68
C THR A 326 9.06 -12.90 9.73
N GLU A 327 10.25 -13.34 10.18
CA GLU A 327 11.44 -13.45 9.32
C GLU A 327 11.22 -14.45 8.15
N ILE A 328 10.54 -15.58 8.43
CA ILE A 328 10.22 -16.60 7.41
C ILE A 328 9.22 -16.03 6.39
N LEU A 329 8.17 -15.31 6.85
CA LEU A 329 7.19 -14.66 5.97
C LEU A 329 7.85 -13.59 5.08
N GLY A 330 8.66 -12.72 5.64
CA GLY A 330 9.39 -11.69 4.90
C GLY A 330 10.30 -12.31 3.82
N ARG A 331 11.04 -13.37 4.18
CA ARG A 331 11.86 -14.09 3.20
C ARG A 331 11.03 -14.77 2.11
N THR A 332 9.87 -15.32 2.46
CA THR A 332 8.93 -15.92 1.50
C THR A 332 8.43 -14.88 0.52
N ALA A 333 8.03 -13.70 0.99
CA ALA A 333 7.58 -12.59 0.16
C ALA A 333 8.65 -12.16 -0.86
N VAL A 334 9.92 -12.03 -0.44
CA VAL A 334 11.05 -11.73 -1.36
C VAL A 334 11.28 -12.83 -2.38
N LEU A 335 11.13 -14.10 -1.99
CA LEU A 335 11.34 -15.23 -2.91
C LEU A 335 10.20 -15.39 -3.92
N LEU A 336 9.00 -14.89 -3.64
CA LEU A 336 7.88 -14.86 -4.58
C LEU A 336 8.16 -14.02 -5.83
N GLU A 337 9.06 -13.04 -5.76
CA GLU A 337 9.50 -12.25 -6.91
C GLU A 337 10.41 -13.02 -7.86
N ARG A 338 11.02 -14.09 -7.36
CA ARG A 338 11.91 -14.93 -8.14
C ARG A 338 11.14 -16.09 -8.78
N ASN A 339 11.69 -16.70 -9.83
CA ASN A 339 11.10 -17.85 -10.50
C ASN A 339 11.24 -19.15 -9.66
N VAL A 340 10.64 -19.17 -8.47
CA VAL A 340 10.59 -20.33 -7.57
C VAL A 340 9.20 -20.96 -7.66
N SER A 341 9.11 -22.29 -7.52
CA SER A 341 7.84 -23.00 -7.41
C SER A 341 7.09 -22.55 -6.16
N GLN A 342 5.91 -21.96 -6.33
CA GLN A 342 5.08 -21.45 -5.23
C GLN A 342 4.72 -22.58 -4.24
N LYS A 343 4.37 -23.76 -4.74
CA LYS A 343 4.05 -24.93 -3.90
C LYS A 343 5.24 -25.31 -3.01
N MET A 344 6.44 -25.41 -3.56
CA MET A 344 7.66 -25.71 -2.77
C MET A 344 7.97 -24.60 -1.78
N LEU A 345 7.75 -23.36 -2.15
CA LEU A 345 8.03 -22.20 -1.31
C LEU A 345 7.14 -22.16 -0.07
N PHE A 346 5.82 -22.31 -0.25
CA PHE A 346 4.88 -22.30 0.86
C PHE A 346 4.96 -23.57 1.73
N CYS A 347 5.19 -24.74 1.15
CA CYS A 347 5.46 -25.95 1.93
C CYS A 347 6.73 -25.80 2.78
N ASN A 348 7.79 -25.20 2.23
CA ASN A 348 9.03 -24.91 2.99
C ASN A 348 8.76 -23.89 4.10
N MET A 349 7.99 -22.84 3.81
CA MET A 349 7.58 -21.83 4.79
C MET A 349 6.89 -22.49 5.98
N MET A 350 5.85 -23.30 5.73
CA MET A 350 5.08 -23.95 6.78
C MET A 350 5.93 -24.96 7.58
N THR A 351 6.78 -25.75 6.91
CA THR A 351 7.69 -26.68 7.58
C THR A 351 8.66 -25.97 8.52
N ARG A 352 9.22 -24.84 8.07
CA ARG A 352 10.13 -24.03 8.90
C ARG A 352 9.43 -23.36 10.08
N MET A 353 8.20 -22.88 9.89
CA MET A 353 7.39 -22.36 10.98
C MET A 353 7.05 -23.46 11.97
N TRP A 354 6.61 -24.62 11.52
CA TRP A 354 6.32 -25.77 12.37
C TRP A 354 7.53 -26.19 13.22
N SER A 355 8.72 -26.22 12.63
CA SER A 355 9.95 -26.56 13.35
C SER A 355 10.42 -25.48 14.35
N SER A 356 9.82 -24.32 14.34
CA SER A 356 10.18 -23.17 15.19
C SER A 356 9.22 -22.93 16.36
N VAL A 357 8.12 -23.69 16.45
CA VAL A 357 7.13 -23.64 17.55
C VAL A 357 7.66 -24.27 18.83
#